data_275338b005ab428f46fafd2a8b32b147
#
_entry.id   275338b005ab428f46fafd2a8b32b147
#
_cell.length_a   1.000
_cell.length_b   1.000
_cell.length_c   1.000
_cell.angle_alpha   90.00
_cell.angle_beta   90.00
_cell.angle_gamma   90.00
#
_symmetry.space_group_name_H-M   'P 1'
#
loop_
_entity.id
_entity.type
_entity.pdbx_description
1 polymer ?
#
loop_
_entity_poly.entity_id
_entity_poly.type
_entity_poly.pdbx_seq_one_letter_code
_entity_poly.pdbx_strand_id
1 'polypeptide(L)'
;MSGHRNFNELLAKMSPERRARVKAEADELHRTYVLSQIRQQVGFTQAQVAQKLGVSQPTYAECEHASNMRVGTLQKIITALGGKLSFRVAIDGCDYDLQLP
;
A
#
# COMPACT_ATOMS: atom_id res chain seq x y z
N MET A 1 -7.54 1.83 -15.94
CA MET A 1 -8.85 2.30 -15.45
C MET A 1 -9.90 1.22 -15.46
N SER A 2 -9.98 0.43 -16.50
CA SER A 2 -10.96 -0.64 -16.61
C SER A 2 -10.83 -1.70 -15.50
N GLY A 3 -9.62 -2.01 -15.04
CA GLY A 3 -9.40 -3.01 -14.00
C GLY A 3 -10.06 -2.66 -12.66
N HIS A 4 -9.97 -1.38 -12.25
CA HIS A 4 -10.60 -0.92 -11.03
C HIS A 4 -12.11 -0.97 -11.11
N ARG A 5 -12.65 -0.56 -12.26
CA ARG A 5 -14.10 -0.58 -12.48
C ARG A 5 -14.64 -2.01 -12.41
N ASN A 6 -13.96 -2.97 -13.05
CA ASN A 6 -14.38 -4.37 -13.06
C ASN A 6 -14.39 -4.97 -11.66
N PHE A 7 -13.38 -4.67 -10.85
CA PHE A 7 -13.31 -5.16 -9.49
C PHE A 7 -14.46 -4.60 -8.64
N ASN A 8 -14.74 -3.31 -8.77
CA ASN A 8 -15.84 -2.67 -8.03
C ASN A 8 -17.19 -3.24 -8.44
N GLU A 9 -17.40 -3.52 -9.72
CA GLU A 9 -18.63 -4.14 -10.20
C GLU A 9 -18.80 -5.53 -9.62
N LEU A 10 -17.74 -6.29 -9.54
CA LEU A 10 -17.76 -7.62 -8.93
C LEU A 10 -18.11 -7.55 -7.46
N LEU A 11 -17.51 -6.61 -6.72
CA LEU A 11 -17.79 -6.41 -5.31
C LEU A 11 -19.25 -6.03 -5.08
N ALA A 12 -19.85 -5.25 -5.97
CA ALA A 12 -21.22 -4.80 -5.83
C ALA A 12 -22.22 -5.95 -5.89
N LYS A 13 -21.85 -7.07 -6.55
CA LYS A 13 -22.71 -8.25 -6.69
C LYS A 13 -22.64 -9.19 -5.50
N MET A 14 -21.71 -8.97 -4.58
CA MET A 14 -21.54 -9.83 -3.41
C MET A 14 -22.35 -9.34 -2.23
N SER A 15 -22.61 -10.23 -1.26
CA SER A 15 -23.19 -9.82 0.02
C SER A 15 -22.23 -8.85 0.72
N PRO A 16 -22.73 -7.94 1.57
CA PRO A 16 -21.87 -6.99 2.27
C PRO A 16 -20.75 -7.65 3.08
N GLU A 17 -21.05 -8.76 3.73
CA GLU A 17 -20.08 -9.48 4.56
C GLU A 17 -18.97 -10.09 3.72
N ARG A 18 -19.36 -10.76 2.64
CA ARG A 18 -18.40 -11.38 1.73
C ARG A 18 -17.56 -10.31 1.02
N ARG A 19 -18.20 -9.22 0.63
CA ARG A 19 -17.51 -8.09 -0.01
C ARG A 19 -16.43 -7.53 0.87
N ALA A 20 -16.74 -7.29 2.14
CA ALA A 20 -15.76 -6.74 3.08
C ALA A 20 -14.57 -7.68 3.26
N ARG A 21 -14.81 -9.00 3.37
CA ARG A 21 -13.77 -9.99 3.53
C ARG A 21 -12.86 -10.08 2.32
N VAL A 22 -13.46 -10.18 1.13
CA VAL A 22 -12.69 -10.27 -0.13
C VAL A 22 -11.86 -9.01 -0.32
N LYS A 23 -12.44 -7.84 -0.05
CA LYS A 23 -11.74 -6.59 -0.20
C LYS A 23 -10.57 -6.48 0.77
N ALA A 24 -10.75 -6.90 2.01
CA ALA A 24 -9.70 -6.86 3.01
C ALA A 24 -8.53 -7.77 2.62
N GLU A 25 -8.82 -8.99 2.16
CA GLU A 25 -7.80 -9.93 1.72
C GLU A 25 -7.05 -9.41 0.49
N ALA A 26 -7.77 -8.86 -0.48
CA ALA A 26 -7.17 -8.32 -1.69
C ALA A 26 -6.29 -7.11 -1.38
N ASP A 27 -6.76 -6.22 -0.50
CA ASP A 27 -6.00 -5.03 -0.11
C ASP A 27 -4.71 -5.41 0.61
N GLU A 28 -4.75 -6.41 1.48
CA GLU A 28 -3.58 -6.88 2.21
C GLU A 28 -2.53 -7.47 1.26
N LEU A 29 -2.95 -8.37 0.37
CA LEU A 29 -2.05 -8.98 -0.60
C LEU A 29 -1.43 -7.94 -1.53
N HIS A 30 -2.25 -7.04 -2.03
CA HIS A 30 -1.81 -6.01 -2.97
C HIS A 30 -0.80 -5.07 -2.31
N ARG A 31 -1.06 -4.67 -1.07
CA ARG A 31 -0.18 -3.77 -0.33
C ARG A 31 1.19 -4.37 -0.13
N THR A 32 1.24 -5.62 0.34
CA THR A 32 2.50 -6.33 0.56
C THR A 32 3.28 -6.47 -0.74
N TYR A 33 2.60 -6.87 -1.80
CA TYR A 33 3.23 -7.06 -3.09
C TYR A 33 3.81 -5.75 -3.64
N VAL A 34 3.02 -4.68 -3.62
CA VAL A 34 3.44 -3.41 -4.21
C VAL A 34 4.65 -2.83 -3.48
N LEU A 35 4.63 -2.84 -2.14
CA LEU A 35 5.74 -2.27 -1.37
C LEU A 35 7.03 -3.05 -1.60
N SER A 36 6.96 -4.37 -1.55
CA SER A 36 8.12 -5.23 -1.81
C SER A 36 8.66 -5.02 -3.23
N GLN A 37 7.80 -4.92 -4.20
CA GLN A 37 8.18 -4.70 -5.59
C GLN A 37 8.83 -3.34 -5.79
N ILE A 38 8.26 -2.30 -5.22
CA ILE A 38 8.84 -0.95 -5.32
C ILE A 38 10.24 -0.95 -4.72
N ARG A 39 10.40 -1.53 -3.55
CA ARG A 39 11.70 -1.62 -2.89
C ARG A 39 12.72 -2.32 -3.79
N GLN A 40 12.34 -3.45 -4.37
CA GLN A 40 13.24 -4.23 -5.23
C GLN A 40 13.58 -3.48 -6.52
N GLN A 41 12.63 -2.80 -7.13
CA GLN A 41 12.86 -2.03 -8.33
C GLN A 41 13.80 -0.86 -8.11
N VAL A 42 13.73 -0.25 -6.94
CA VAL A 42 14.63 0.85 -6.58
C VAL A 42 16.03 0.33 -6.23
N GLY A 43 16.13 -0.98 -5.94
CA GLY A 43 17.42 -1.61 -5.70
C GLY A 43 17.83 -1.68 -4.24
N PHE A 44 16.88 -1.63 -3.32
CA PHE A 44 17.15 -1.74 -1.88
C PHE A 44 16.78 -3.11 -1.34
N THR A 45 17.63 -3.65 -0.48
CA THR A 45 17.31 -4.83 0.32
C THR A 45 16.52 -4.40 1.56
N GLN A 46 15.85 -5.36 2.21
CA GLN A 46 15.17 -5.09 3.48
C GLN A 46 16.14 -4.54 4.52
N ALA A 47 17.35 -5.10 4.56
CA ALA A 47 18.37 -4.64 5.52
C ALA A 47 18.77 -3.20 5.27
N GLN A 48 18.90 -2.79 4.02
CA GLN A 48 19.26 -1.41 3.67
C GLN A 48 18.17 -0.42 4.07
N VAL A 49 16.91 -0.75 3.81
CA VAL A 49 15.81 0.11 4.20
C VAL A 49 15.69 0.19 5.73
N ALA A 50 15.84 -0.94 6.40
CA ALA A 50 15.82 -0.97 7.86
C ALA A 50 16.89 -0.06 8.45
N GLN A 51 18.10 -0.08 7.88
CA GLN A 51 19.20 0.78 8.31
C GLN A 51 18.84 2.26 8.14
N LYS A 52 18.26 2.61 7.01
CA LYS A 52 17.83 4.00 6.75
C LYS A 52 16.77 4.46 7.72
N LEU A 53 15.88 3.56 8.15
CA LEU A 53 14.81 3.87 9.08
C LEU A 53 15.26 3.80 10.55
N GLY A 54 16.45 3.27 10.81
CA GLY A 54 16.93 3.11 12.18
C GLY A 54 16.28 1.97 12.94
N VAL A 55 15.82 0.93 12.26
CA VAL A 55 15.18 -0.25 12.86
C VAL A 55 15.92 -1.51 12.44
N SER A 56 15.64 -2.63 13.11
CA SER A 56 16.23 -3.91 12.72
C SER A 56 15.55 -4.43 11.45
N GLN A 57 16.27 -5.29 10.72
CA GLN A 57 15.73 -5.89 9.52
C GLN A 57 14.46 -6.71 9.79
N PRO A 58 14.38 -7.55 10.84
CA PRO A 58 13.14 -8.25 11.15
C PRO A 58 11.97 -7.29 11.43
N THR A 59 12.23 -6.17 12.09
CA THR A 59 11.20 -5.16 12.34
C THR A 59 10.68 -4.56 11.04
N TYR A 60 11.59 -4.23 10.12
CA TYR A 60 11.17 -3.72 8.84
C TYR A 60 10.40 -4.77 8.03
N ALA A 61 10.84 -6.03 8.06
CA ALA A 61 10.15 -7.11 7.37
C ALA A 61 8.72 -7.26 7.87
N GLU A 62 8.50 -7.14 9.18
CA GLU A 62 7.16 -7.14 9.74
C GLU A 62 6.33 -5.96 9.23
N CYS A 63 6.92 -4.78 9.13
CA CYS A 63 6.22 -3.61 8.58
C CYS A 63 5.79 -3.83 7.14
N GLU A 64 6.66 -4.46 6.34
CA GLU A 64 6.37 -4.72 4.94
C GLU A 64 5.18 -5.66 4.76
N HIS A 65 4.95 -6.53 5.72
CA HIS A 65 3.85 -7.50 5.70
C HIS A 65 2.67 -7.10 6.58
N ALA A 66 2.72 -5.93 7.22
CA ALA A 66 1.66 -5.51 8.12
C ALA A 66 0.39 -5.16 7.34
N SER A 67 -0.75 -5.66 7.84
CA SER A 67 -2.04 -5.44 7.20
C SER A 67 -2.65 -4.08 7.55
N ASN A 68 -2.15 -3.43 8.60
CA ASN A 68 -2.69 -2.16 9.09
C ASN A 68 -1.61 -1.10 9.26
N MET A 69 -0.71 -1.01 8.29
CA MET A 69 0.36 -0.02 8.32
C MET A 69 -0.21 1.39 8.34
N ARG A 70 0.31 2.23 9.22
CA ARG A 70 -0.09 3.63 9.29
C ARG A 70 0.48 4.40 8.10
N VAL A 71 -0.27 5.42 7.67
CA VAL A 71 0.16 6.28 6.56
C VAL A 71 1.50 6.93 6.85
N GLY A 72 1.72 7.38 8.09
CA GLY A 72 2.99 7.98 8.48
C GLY A 72 4.17 7.03 8.35
N THR A 73 3.97 5.75 8.67
CA THR A 73 5.00 4.73 8.52
C THR A 73 5.30 4.49 7.04
N LEU A 74 4.26 4.37 6.22
CA LEU A 74 4.43 4.19 4.78
C LEU A 74 5.16 5.38 4.17
N GLN A 75 4.84 6.60 4.60
CA GLN A 75 5.49 7.80 4.14
C GLN A 75 6.99 7.78 4.47
N LYS A 76 7.35 7.34 5.66
CA LYS A 76 8.77 7.22 6.05
C LYS A 76 9.51 6.21 5.18
N ILE A 77 8.88 5.08 4.91
CA ILE A 77 9.48 4.03 4.07
C ILE A 77 9.73 4.56 2.66
N ILE A 78 8.72 5.19 2.05
CA ILE A 78 8.84 5.73 0.70
C ILE A 78 9.89 6.83 0.64
N THR A 79 9.96 7.68 1.65
CA THR A 79 11.00 8.72 1.74
C THR A 79 12.38 8.09 1.83
N ALA A 80 12.54 7.02 2.62
CA ALA A 80 13.80 6.30 2.74
C ALA A 80 14.24 5.69 1.41
N LEU A 81 13.28 5.33 0.56
CA LEU A 81 13.57 4.82 -0.79
C LEU A 81 13.87 5.93 -1.80
N GLY A 82 13.81 7.19 -1.38
CA GLY A 82 14.07 8.33 -2.24
C GLY A 82 12.85 8.84 -3.01
N GLY A 83 11.66 8.41 -2.62
CA GLY A 83 10.44 8.77 -3.28
C GLY A 83 9.54 9.68 -2.47
N LYS A 84 8.38 9.94 -3.03
CA LYS A 84 7.34 10.75 -2.39
C LYS A 84 6.03 10.00 -2.46
N LEU A 85 5.32 9.93 -1.34
CA LEU A 85 4.02 9.28 -1.28
C LEU A 85 2.92 10.29 -1.57
N SER A 86 2.04 9.95 -2.50
CA SER A 86 0.86 10.75 -2.82
C SER A 86 -0.35 9.85 -2.91
N PHE A 87 -1.52 10.42 -2.64
CA PHE A 87 -2.78 9.69 -2.73
C PHE A 87 -3.70 10.37 -3.72
N ARG A 88 -4.45 9.55 -4.45
CA ARG A 88 -5.51 10.02 -5.33
C ARG A 88 -6.83 9.43 -4.86
N VAL A 89 -7.82 10.28 -4.70
CA VAL A 89 -9.17 9.88 -4.28
C VAL A 89 -10.12 10.14 -5.43
N ALA A 90 -10.91 9.13 -5.80
CA ALA A 90 -11.91 9.24 -6.85
C ALA A 90 -13.29 9.22 -6.20
N ILE A 91 -14.05 10.31 -6.38
CA ILE A 91 -15.43 10.44 -5.86
C ILE A 91 -16.30 10.97 -6.97
N ASP A 92 -17.35 10.23 -7.31
CA ASP A 92 -18.35 10.62 -8.33
C ASP A 92 -17.72 11.05 -9.66
N GLY A 93 -16.68 10.32 -10.08
CA GLY A 93 -15.99 10.59 -11.32
C GLY A 93 -14.99 11.72 -11.28
N CYS A 94 -14.79 12.34 -10.12
CA CYS A 94 -13.78 13.39 -9.93
C CYS A 94 -12.59 12.85 -9.15
N ASP A 95 -11.39 13.17 -9.60
CA ASP A 95 -10.16 12.77 -8.94
C ASP A 95 -9.63 13.94 -8.11
N TYR A 96 -9.26 13.63 -6.87
CA TYR A 96 -8.68 14.60 -5.95
C TYR A 96 -7.33 14.10 -5.48
N ASP A 97 -6.34 14.96 -5.46
CA ASP A 97 -5.04 14.64 -4.88
C ASP A 97 -5.04 15.01 -3.41
N LEU A 98 -4.73 14.01 -2.56
CA LEU A 98 -4.64 14.22 -1.14
C LEU A 98 -3.17 14.45 -0.77
N GLN A 99 -2.86 15.63 -0.27
CA GLN A 99 -1.52 15.95 0.15
C GLN A 99 -1.35 15.62 1.63
N LEU A 100 -0.25 14.94 1.94
CA LEU A 100 0.09 14.61 3.32
C LEU A 100 1.06 15.66 3.87
N PRO A 101 0.92 16.02 5.16
CA PRO A 101 1.83 16.98 5.80
C PRO A 101 3.26 16.46 5.89
#